data_8d047b6fb8ec17875d69bb4f85b68e7f
#
_entry.id   8d047b6fb8ec17875d69bb4f85b68e7f
#
_cell.length_a   1.000
_cell.length_b   1.000
_cell.length_c   1.000
_cell.angle_alpha   90.00
_cell.angle_beta   90.00
_cell.angle_gamma   90.00
#
_symmetry.space_group_name_H-M   'P 1'
#
loop_
_entity.id
_entity.type
_entity.pdbx_description
1 polymer ?
#
loop_
_entity_poly.entity_id
_entity_poly.type
_entity_poly.pdbx_seq_one_letter_code
_entity_poly.pdbx_strand_id
1 'polypeptide(L)'
;MAKIFIPGNVPSSKNSKQWTGKMLINSKATRKYIKSSAIYYVKDRKKFLKMLEGKDKPYKLSMQFIRGTKHKFDYLNPAQTIQDLMVKYNWIDDDNCKEIIPIFEPYKYNKENPGVVIKIL
;
A
#
# COMPACT_ATOMS: atom_id res chain seq x y z
N MET A 1 9.13 -16.63 5.91
CA MET A 1 8.80 -15.84 4.72
C MET A 1 9.21 -14.39 4.93
N ALA A 2 9.88 -13.79 3.96
CA ALA A 2 10.29 -12.39 4.03
C ALA A 2 9.05 -11.47 3.97
N LYS A 3 9.10 -10.38 4.72
CA LYS A 3 8.03 -9.38 4.74
C LYS A 3 8.60 -7.98 4.89
N ILE A 4 7.83 -7.00 4.45
CA ILE A 4 8.16 -5.60 4.59
C ILE A 4 7.04 -4.93 5.38
N PHE A 5 7.42 -4.13 6.39
CA PHE A 5 6.47 -3.31 7.13
C PHE A 5 6.69 -1.84 6.75
N ILE A 6 5.66 -1.20 6.22
CA ILE A 6 5.67 0.25 5.97
C ILE A 6 4.85 0.90 7.07
N PRO A 7 5.47 1.68 7.97
CA PRO A 7 4.74 2.32 9.06
C PRO A 7 3.85 3.46 8.58
N GLY A 8 2.82 3.73 9.35
CA GLY A 8 1.86 4.80 9.10
C GLY A 8 0.48 4.26 8.78
N ASN A 9 -0.55 4.93 9.28
CA ASN A 9 -1.93 4.52 9.04
C ASN A 9 -2.33 4.85 7.60
N VAL A 10 -2.52 3.83 6.77
CA VAL A 10 -2.83 4.02 5.36
C VAL A 10 -4.24 4.62 5.22
N PRO A 11 -4.39 5.71 4.45
CA PRO A 11 -5.72 6.30 4.23
C PRO A 11 -6.69 5.30 3.63
N SER A 12 -7.91 5.24 4.17
CA SER A 12 -8.92 4.25 3.77
C SER A 12 -10.23 4.87 3.31
N SER A 13 -10.27 6.19 3.16
CA SER A 13 -11.47 6.88 2.70
C SER A 13 -11.77 6.54 1.23
N LYS A 14 -13.05 6.32 0.92
CA LYS A 14 -13.50 6.17 -0.47
C LYS A 14 -13.17 7.41 -1.29
N ASN A 15 -13.16 8.58 -0.65
CA ASN A 15 -12.84 9.85 -1.27
C ASN A 15 -11.39 10.22 -0.99
N SER A 16 -10.47 9.30 -1.33
CA SER A 16 -9.03 9.58 -1.20
C SER A 16 -8.57 10.71 -2.11
N LYS A 17 -9.42 11.14 -3.04
CA LYS A 17 -9.19 12.29 -3.93
C LYS A 17 -10.28 13.33 -3.74
N GLN A 18 -9.92 14.59 -3.96
CA GLN A 18 -10.81 15.74 -3.81
C GLN A 18 -10.88 16.53 -5.11
N TRP A 19 -12.07 16.98 -5.45
CA TRP A 19 -12.29 17.89 -6.57
C TRP A 19 -12.10 19.33 -6.10
N THR A 20 -11.24 20.09 -6.77
CA THR A 20 -10.92 21.47 -6.41
C THR A 20 -11.69 22.52 -7.25
N GLY A 21 -12.56 22.08 -8.16
CA GLY A 21 -13.20 22.94 -9.16
C GLY A 21 -12.44 23.00 -10.47
N LYS A 22 -11.18 22.54 -10.50
CA LYS A 22 -10.34 22.52 -11.71
C LYS A 22 -9.77 21.14 -11.99
N MET A 23 -9.40 20.38 -10.95
CA MET A 23 -8.80 19.06 -11.10
C MET A 23 -9.10 18.19 -9.90
N LEU A 24 -8.96 16.89 -10.09
CA LEU A 24 -9.06 15.89 -9.03
C LEU A 24 -7.67 15.74 -8.38
N ILE A 25 -7.60 16.01 -7.09
CA ILE A 25 -6.34 15.85 -6.33
C ILE A 25 -6.54 14.86 -5.19
N ASN A 26 -5.43 14.33 -4.68
CA ASN A 26 -5.46 13.46 -3.51
C ASN A 26 -5.97 14.23 -2.29
N SER A 27 -6.70 13.56 -1.39
CA SER A 27 -7.14 14.14 -0.13
C SER A 27 -5.93 14.54 0.73
N LYS A 28 -6.16 15.40 1.72
CA LYS A 28 -5.11 15.84 2.66
C LYS A 28 -4.45 14.64 3.36
N ALA A 29 -5.25 13.68 3.82
CA ALA A 29 -4.74 12.49 4.50
C ALA A 29 -3.87 11.65 3.56
N THR A 30 -4.30 11.48 2.30
CA THR A 30 -3.53 10.74 1.29
C THR A 30 -2.23 11.44 0.96
N ARG A 31 -2.25 12.77 0.76
CA ARG A 31 -1.03 13.55 0.51
C ARG A 31 -0.03 13.44 1.66
N LYS A 32 -0.52 13.52 2.90
CA LYS A 32 0.31 13.38 4.09
C LYS A 32 0.96 11.99 4.15
N TYR A 33 0.19 10.94 3.90
CA TYR A 33 0.71 9.57 3.90
C TYR A 33 1.77 9.39 2.81
N ILE A 34 1.49 9.83 1.58
CA ILE A 34 2.44 9.75 0.46
C ILE A 34 3.77 10.40 0.83
N LYS A 35 3.72 11.59 1.43
CA LYS A 35 4.91 12.33 1.83
C LYS A 35 5.68 11.61 2.94
N SER A 36 4.99 11.19 3.98
CA SER A 36 5.63 10.58 5.15
C SER A 36 6.14 9.17 4.89
N SER A 37 5.52 8.42 3.97
CA SER A 37 5.92 7.04 3.67
C SER A 37 6.97 6.92 2.57
N ALA A 38 7.22 7.97 1.81
CA ALA A 38 8.12 7.95 0.65
C ALA A 38 9.48 7.33 0.96
N ILE A 39 10.10 7.69 2.09
CA ILE A 39 11.41 7.20 2.47
C ILE A 39 11.42 5.67 2.61
N TYR A 40 10.33 5.08 3.09
CA TYR A 40 10.24 3.63 3.28
C TYR A 40 10.13 2.90 1.94
N TYR A 41 9.38 3.45 0.99
CA TYR A 41 9.28 2.86 -0.36
C TYR A 41 10.63 2.93 -1.10
N VAL A 42 11.37 4.01 -0.94
CA VAL A 42 12.71 4.14 -1.51
C VAL A 42 13.67 3.15 -0.84
N LYS A 43 13.68 3.11 0.47
CA LYS A 43 14.59 2.29 1.27
C LYS A 43 14.35 0.79 1.05
N ASP A 44 13.09 0.35 1.04
CA ASP A 44 12.75 -1.07 1.01
C ASP A 44 12.57 -1.64 -0.40
N ARG A 45 12.73 -0.81 -1.44
CA ARG A 45 12.57 -1.26 -2.83
C ARG A 45 13.47 -2.45 -3.16
N LYS A 46 14.75 -2.36 -2.81
CA LYS A 46 15.72 -3.41 -3.10
C LYS A 46 15.34 -4.72 -2.43
N LYS A 47 14.89 -4.65 -1.18
CA LYS A 47 14.41 -5.81 -0.45
C LYS A 47 13.19 -6.43 -1.14
N PHE A 48 12.24 -5.60 -1.59
CA PHE A 48 11.05 -6.09 -2.29
C PHE A 48 11.42 -6.80 -3.60
N LEU A 49 12.29 -6.20 -4.41
CA LEU A 49 12.71 -6.80 -5.66
C LEU A 49 13.38 -8.17 -5.44
N LYS A 50 14.13 -8.31 -4.35
CA LYS A 50 14.71 -9.58 -3.96
C LYS A 50 13.66 -10.61 -3.60
N MET A 51 12.55 -10.19 -2.99
CA MET A 51 11.42 -11.08 -2.67
C MET A 51 10.73 -11.63 -3.93
N LEU A 52 10.86 -10.94 -5.07
CA LEU A 52 10.29 -11.39 -6.34
C LEU A 52 11.14 -12.47 -7.03
N GLU A 53 12.38 -12.67 -6.63
CA GLU A 53 13.26 -13.67 -7.25
C GLU A 53 12.64 -15.06 -7.13
N GLY A 54 12.61 -15.81 -8.26
CA GLY A 54 12.02 -17.13 -8.33
C GLY A 54 10.50 -17.14 -8.37
N LYS A 55 9.87 -15.98 -8.47
CA LYS A 55 8.42 -15.85 -8.60
C LYS A 55 8.05 -15.43 -10.02
N ASP A 56 6.89 -15.89 -10.49
CA ASP A 56 6.37 -15.56 -11.81
C ASP A 56 5.19 -14.59 -11.71
N LYS A 57 5.04 -13.75 -12.72
CA LYS A 57 3.87 -12.87 -12.85
C LYS A 57 2.62 -13.68 -13.20
N PRO A 58 1.43 -13.30 -12.72
CA PRO A 58 1.22 -12.20 -11.77
C PRO A 58 1.67 -12.59 -10.35
N TYR A 59 2.34 -11.66 -9.69
CA TYR A 59 2.79 -11.89 -8.31
C TYR A 59 1.60 -11.85 -7.35
N LYS A 60 1.57 -12.78 -6.41
CA LYS A 60 0.54 -12.77 -5.35
C LYS A 60 1.00 -11.83 -4.25
N LEU A 61 0.47 -10.61 -4.28
CA LEU A 61 0.83 -9.54 -3.37
C LEU A 61 -0.07 -9.58 -2.15
N SER A 62 0.47 -10.04 -1.04
CA SER A 62 -0.27 -10.08 0.24
C SER A 62 -0.10 -8.76 0.97
N MET A 63 -1.21 -8.19 1.41
CA MET A 63 -1.25 -6.97 2.21
C MET A 63 -2.04 -7.22 3.48
N GLN A 64 -1.46 -6.89 4.63
CA GLN A 64 -2.17 -6.89 5.90
C GLN A 64 -2.12 -5.48 6.48
N PHE A 65 -3.28 -4.86 6.63
CA PHE A 65 -3.37 -3.51 7.18
C PHE A 65 -3.44 -3.57 8.69
N ILE A 66 -2.59 -2.78 9.34
CA ILE A 66 -2.60 -2.59 10.78
C ILE A 66 -3.13 -1.18 10.99
N ARG A 67 -4.35 -1.07 11.54
CA ARG A 67 -5.08 0.20 11.60
C ARG A 67 -4.81 0.91 12.92
N GLY A 68 -4.66 2.23 12.82
CA GLY A 68 -4.51 3.09 14.00
C GLY A 68 -5.83 3.47 14.66
N THR A 69 -6.96 3.12 14.04
CA THR A 69 -8.31 3.36 14.57
C THR A 69 -9.16 2.12 14.39
N LYS A 70 -10.31 2.08 15.06
CA LYS A 70 -11.27 0.98 14.94
C LYS A 70 -12.40 1.27 13.96
N HIS A 71 -12.26 2.30 13.14
CA HIS A 71 -13.27 2.65 12.14
C HIS A 71 -13.35 1.57 11.06
N LYS A 72 -14.56 1.32 10.58
CA LYS A 72 -14.79 0.42 9.45
C LYS A 72 -14.12 0.96 8.21
N PHE A 73 -13.60 0.08 7.37
CA PHE A 73 -13.00 0.46 6.08
C PHE A 73 -13.17 -0.66 5.07
N ASP A 74 -13.09 -0.33 3.80
CA ASP A 74 -13.08 -1.31 2.71
C ASP A 74 -11.62 -1.55 2.31
N TYR A 75 -11.20 -2.80 2.25
CA TYR A 75 -9.81 -3.18 1.94
C TYR A 75 -9.28 -2.54 0.64
N LEU A 76 -10.14 -2.40 -0.37
CA LEU A 76 -9.71 -1.89 -1.67
C LEU A 76 -9.24 -0.43 -1.62
N ASN A 77 -9.73 0.35 -0.68
CA ASN A 77 -9.37 1.77 -0.57
C ASN A 77 -7.91 1.98 -0.16
N PRO A 78 -7.43 1.45 0.98
CA PRO A 78 -6.01 1.57 1.30
C PRO A 78 -5.12 0.78 0.34
N ALA A 79 -5.62 -0.34 -0.20
CA ALA A 79 -4.85 -1.13 -1.16
C ALA A 79 -4.51 -0.33 -2.41
N GLN A 80 -5.42 0.50 -2.90
CA GLN A 80 -5.16 1.32 -4.09
C GLN A 80 -4.01 2.30 -3.82
N THR A 81 -3.98 2.92 -2.66
CA THR A 81 -2.89 3.83 -2.28
C THR A 81 -1.54 3.11 -2.26
N ILE A 82 -1.49 1.90 -1.68
CA ILE A 82 -0.25 1.12 -1.62
C ILE A 82 0.22 0.74 -3.03
N GLN A 83 -0.69 0.24 -3.87
CA GLN A 83 -0.33 -0.16 -5.23
C GLN A 83 0.13 1.03 -6.07
N ASP A 84 -0.51 2.19 -5.94
CA ASP A 84 -0.09 3.41 -6.62
C ASP A 84 1.34 3.81 -6.24
N LEU A 85 1.69 3.69 -4.96
CA LEU A 85 3.04 4.00 -4.48
C LEU A 85 4.05 2.96 -4.96
N MET A 86 3.67 1.69 -5.01
CA MET A 86 4.55 0.64 -5.54
C MET A 86 4.87 0.86 -7.01
N VAL A 87 3.90 1.31 -7.81
CA VAL A 87 4.14 1.68 -9.21
C VAL A 87 5.03 2.92 -9.28
N LYS A 88 4.72 3.95 -8.50
CA LYS A 88 5.47 5.21 -8.48
C LYS A 88 6.96 5.00 -8.17
N TYR A 89 7.27 4.13 -7.22
CA TYR A 89 8.64 3.87 -6.78
C TYR A 89 9.26 2.67 -7.48
N ASN A 90 8.66 2.18 -8.55
CA ASN A 90 9.18 1.10 -9.39
C ASN A 90 9.39 -0.23 -8.65
N TRP A 91 8.50 -0.54 -7.71
CA TRP A 91 8.45 -1.87 -7.11
C TRP A 91 7.78 -2.85 -8.05
N ILE A 92 6.78 -2.39 -8.79
CA ILE A 92 6.07 -3.13 -9.82
C ILE A 92 5.91 -2.25 -11.04
N ASP A 93 5.75 -2.86 -12.23
CA ASP A 93 5.60 -2.09 -13.46
C ASP A 93 4.22 -1.44 -13.57
N ASP A 94 3.19 -2.15 -13.12
CA ASP A 94 1.81 -1.67 -13.10
C ASP A 94 1.03 -2.53 -12.10
N ASP A 95 -0.19 -2.12 -11.76
CA ASP A 95 -1.06 -2.85 -10.84
C ASP A 95 -2.17 -3.63 -11.55
N ASN A 96 -2.04 -3.86 -12.86
CA ASN A 96 -3.03 -4.63 -13.62
C ASN A 96 -2.94 -6.13 -13.34
N CYS A 97 -3.91 -6.89 -13.82
CA CYS A 97 -4.07 -8.32 -13.54
C CYS A 97 -2.95 -9.21 -14.08
N LYS A 98 -2.13 -8.72 -15.00
CA LYS A 98 -0.97 -9.45 -15.51
C LYS A 98 0.27 -9.28 -14.63
N GLU A 99 0.25 -8.28 -13.77
CA GLU A 99 1.38 -7.94 -12.91
C GLU A 99 1.22 -8.47 -11.49
N ILE A 100 0.04 -8.29 -10.89
CA ILE A 100 -0.20 -8.67 -9.50
C ILE A 100 -1.61 -9.24 -9.29
N ILE A 101 -1.72 -10.04 -8.25
CA ILE A 101 -2.99 -10.47 -7.67
C ILE A 101 -2.98 -10.00 -6.21
N PRO A 102 -3.78 -9.00 -5.83
CA PRO A 102 -3.83 -8.58 -4.43
C PRO A 102 -4.54 -9.61 -3.58
N ILE A 103 -3.95 -9.93 -2.43
CA ILE A 103 -4.49 -10.87 -1.45
C ILE A 103 -4.48 -10.17 -0.11
N PHE A 104 -5.62 -10.14 0.59
CA PHE A 104 -5.75 -9.46 1.87
C PHE A 104 -5.74 -10.45 3.02
N GLU A 105 -4.87 -10.22 3.99
CA GLU A 105 -4.95 -10.89 5.28
C GLU A 105 -5.90 -10.10 6.19
N PRO A 106 -6.53 -10.74 7.20
CA PRO A 106 -7.38 -10.02 8.13
C PRO A 106 -6.63 -8.85 8.76
N TYR A 107 -7.28 -7.68 8.79
CA TYR A 107 -6.67 -6.50 9.36
C TYR A 107 -6.45 -6.66 10.87
N LYS A 108 -5.52 -5.85 11.40
CA LYS A 108 -5.27 -5.76 12.84
C LYS A 108 -5.43 -4.32 13.29
N TYR A 109 -5.69 -4.14 14.57
CA TYR A 109 -5.69 -2.84 15.21
C TYR A 109 -4.46 -2.71 16.09
N ASN A 110 -3.71 -1.62 15.90
CA ASN A 110 -2.61 -1.24 16.80
C ASN A 110 -2.45 0.27 16.72
N LYS A 111 -2.96 0.96 17.73
CA LYS A 111 -2.91 2.43 17.77
C LYS A 111 -1.49 2.96 17.77
N GLU A 112 -0.58 2.26 18.44
CA GLU A 112 0.79 2.72 18.62
C GLU A 112 1.68 2.51 17.40
N ASN A 113 1.36 1.52 16.57
CA ASN A 113 2.21 1.14 15.44
C ASN A 113 1.41 0.69 14.22
N PRO A 114 0.58 1.58 13.65
CA PRO A 114 -0.16 1.23 12.43
C PRO A 114 0.76 1.15 11.21
N GLY A 115 0.32 0.43 10.19
CA GLY A 115 1.09 0.29 8.97
C GLY A 115 0.50 -0.75 8.04
N VAL A 116 1.31 -1.21 7.10
CA VAL A 116 0.96 -2.31 6.20
C VAL A 116 2.10 -3.31 6.14
N VAL A 117 1.76 -4.59 6.25
CA VAL A 117 2.72 -5.68 6.07
C VAL A 117 2.56 -6.22 4.66
N ILE A 118 3.63 -6.24 3.90
CA ILE A 118 3.66 -6.65 2.50
C ILE A 118 4.47 -7.94 2.38
N LYS A 119 3.87 -8.94 1.71
CA LYS A 119 4.52 -10.22 1.41
C LYS A 119 4.26 -10.61 -0.04
N ILE A 120 5.14 -11.45 -0.59
CA ILE A 120 4.92 -12.13 -1.87
C ILE A 120 4.73 -13.61 -1.56
N LEU A 121 3.59 -14.14 -1.97
CA LEU A 121 3.23 -15.53 -1.72
C LEU A 121 3.73 -16.47 -2.83
#